data_4469a52c21af8b9cfd2ad7ced7d7d6a2
#
_entry.id   4469a52c21af8b9cfd2ad7ced7d7d6a2
#
_cell.length_a   1.000
_cell.length_b   1.000
_cell.length_c   1.000
_cell.angle_alpha   90.00
_cell.angle_beta   90.00
_cell.angle_gamma   90.00
#
_symmetry.space_group_name_H-M   'P 1'
#
loop_
_entity.id
_entity.type
_entity.pdbx_description
1 polymer ?
#
loop_
_entity_poly.entity_id
_entity_poly.type
_entity_poly.pdbx_seq_one_letter_code
_entity_poly.pdbx_strand_id
1 'polypeptide(L)'
;MERRHDELLTARLEEVMLNGCSHITLSELYHWYDVQKLAANTWRDLKKRWEEITEGQKAGPLRMVEGRGGIFLHDGSKSAPVDPDH
;
A
#
# COMPACT_ATOMS: atom_id res chain seq x y z
N MET A 1 -2.02 -15.36 7.32
CA MET A 1 -0.71 -14.67 7.09
C MET A 1 0.16 -14.87 8.33
N GLU A 2 1.43 -15.18 8.13
CA GLU A 2 2.36 -15.27 9.24
C GLU A 2 2.53 -13.92 9.93
N ARG A 3 2.76 -13.92 11.23
CA ARG A 3 2.95 -12.71 12.02
C ARG A 3 4.06 -11.81 11.46
N ARG A 4 5.18 -12.41 11.04
CA ARG A 4 6.31 -11.68 10.45
C ARG A 4 5.91 -10.97 9.17
N HIS A 5 5.13 -11.64 8.31
CA HIS A 5 4.65 -11.05 7.06
C HIS A 5 3.64 -9.93 7.33
N ASP A 6 2.80 -10.13 8.33
CA ASP A 6 1.84 -9.13 8.78
C ASP A 6 2.55 -7.86 9.25
N GLU A 7 3.60 -8.00 10.03
CA GLU A 7 4.40 -6.88 10.52
C GLU A 7 5.12 -6.15 9.39
N LEU A 8 5.67 -6.88 8.41
CA LEU A 8 6.34 -6.29 7.25
C LEU A 8 5.38 -5.50 6.37
N LEU A 9 4.19 -6.05 6.13
CA LEU A 9 3.17 -5.36 5.36
C LEU A 9 2.69 -4.11 6.07
N THR A 10 2.43 -4.21 7.37
CA THR A 10 2.02 -3.06 8.19
C THR A 10 3.08 -1.96 8.14
N ALA A 11 4.37 -2.31 8.21
CA ALA A 11 5.46 -1.36 8.12
C ALA A 11 5.45 -0.61 6.78
N ARG A 12 5.15 -1.30 5.68
CA ARG A 12 5.06 -0.65 4.36
C ARG A 12 3.87 0.31 4.29
N LEU A 13 2.74 -0.05 4.88
CA LEU A 13 1.58 0.85 4.94
C LEU A 13 1.83 2.05 5.85
N GLU A 14 2.54 1.87 6.95
CA GLU A 14 2.96 2.98 7.81
C GLU A 14 3.91 3.92 7.06
N GLU A 15 4.77 3.38 6.21
CA GLU A 15 5.65 4.19 5.35
C GLU A 15 4.83 5.07 4.40
N VAL A 16 3.74 4.53 3.83
CA VAL A 16 2.80 5.33 3.02
C VAL A 16 2.22 6.47 3.85
N MET A 17 1.81 6.18 5.07
CA MET A 17 1.24 7.19 5.97
C MET A 17 2.24 8.28 6.31
N LEU A 18 3.48 7.92 6.59
CA LEU A 18 4.53 8.87 7.01
C LEU A 18 5.16 9.62 5.84
N ASN A 19 5.45 8.92 4.76
CA ASN A 19 6.21 9.46 3.62
C ASN A 19 5.36 9.75 2.38
N GLY A 20 4.11 9.29 2.37
CA GLY A 20 3.20 9.49 1.24
C GLY A 20 3.19 8.36 0.22
N CYS A 21 4.22 7.53 0.20
CA CYS A 21 4.29 6.39 -0.73
C CYS A 21 5.21 5.29 -0.22
N SER A 22 5.03 4.10 -0.76
CA SER A 22 5.90 2.95 -0.52
C SER A 22 5.82 2.03 -1.73
N HIS A 23 6.85 1.23 -1.97
CA HIS A 23 6.88 0.26 -3.05
C HIS A 23 6.93 -1.16 -2.47
N ILE A 24 6.07 -2.04 -3.00
CA ILE A 24 6.06 -3.46 -2.63
C ILE A 24 6.20 -4.26 -3.92
N THR A 25 7.16 -5.18 -3.97
CA THR A 25 7.32 -6.04 -5.14
C THR A 25 6.20 -7.08 -5.20
N LEU A 26 5.91 -7.57 -6.41
CA LEU A 26 4.94 -8.66 -6.58
C LEU A 26 5.40 -9.91 -5.83
N SER A 27 6.70 -10.19 -5.84
CA SER A 27 7.26 -11.32 -5.10
C SER A 27 6.97 -11.22 -3.61
N GLU A 28 7.12 -10.04 -3.03
CA GLU A 28 6.79 -9.80 -1.62
C GLU A 28 5.31 -10.04 -1.36
N LEU A 29 4.43 -9.52 -2.22
CA LEU A 29 2.98 -9.71 -2.07
C LEU A 29 2.59 -11.18 -2.16
N TYR A 30 3.10 -11.90 -3.15
CA TYR A 30 2.82 -13.34 -3.30
C TYR A 30 3.29 -14.10 -2.07
N HIS A 31 4.47 -13.78 -1.58
CA HIS A 31 5.04 -14.45 -0.42
C HIS A 31 4.29 -14.13 0.87
N TRP A 32 4.01 -12.86 1.11
CA TRP A 32 3.33 -12.45 2.35
C TRP A 32 1.88 -12.92 2.43
N TYR A 33 1.18 -12.93 1.30
CA TYR A 33 -0.21 -13.42 1.26
C TYR A 33 -0.31 -14.93 0.99
N ASP A 34 0.81 -15.59 0.75
CA ASP A 34 0.86 -17.03 0.42
C ASP A 34 -0.10 -17.37 -0.72
N VAL A 35 0.01 -16.63 -1.82
CA VAL A 35 -0.84 -16.80 -3.00
C VAL A 35 0.01 -16.87 -4.25
N GLN A 36 -0.53 -17.48 -5.29
CA GLN A 36 0.11 -17.56 -6.60
C GLN A 36 -0.41 -16.52 -7.57
N LYS A 37 -1.51 -15.86 -7.21
CA LYS A 37 -2.15 -14.84 -8.04
C LYS A 37 -2.82 -13.82 -7.12
N LEU A 38 -2.61 -12.55 -7.42
CA LEU A 38 -3.28 -11.47 -6.71
C LEU A 38 -4.73 -11.37 -7.17
N ALA A 39 -5.63 -11.24 -6.23
CA ALA A 39 -7.07 -11.21 -6.47
C ALA A 39 -7.73 -10.14 -5.61
N ALA A 40 -9.04 -9.97 -5.78
CA ALA A 40 -9.81 -8.95 -5.09
C ALA A 40 -9.64 -9.00 -3.57
N ASN A 41 -9.48 -10.18 -2.99
CA ASN A 41 -9.29 -10.34 -1.55
C ASN A 41 -8.01 -9.69 -1.05
N THR A 42 -6.92 -9.74 -1.83
CA THR A 42 -5.65 -9.09 -1.50
C THR A 42 -5.85 -7.58 -1.40
N TRP A 43 -6.53 -7.00 -2.39
CA TRP A 43 -6.78 -5.56 -2.44
C TRP A 43 -7.70 -5.09 -1.32
N ARG A 44 -8.71 -5.88 -0.99
CA ARG A 44 -9.62 -5.60 0.13
C ARG A 44 -8.87 -5.62 1.46
N ASP A 45 -7.95 -6.58 1.64
CA ASP A 45 -7.15 -6.66 2.85
C ASP A 45 -6.22 -5.46 2.99
N LEU A 46 -5.55 -5.05 1.91
CA LEU A 46 -4.71 -3.85 1.90
C LEU A 46 -5.51 -2.60 2.27
N LYS A 47 -6.68 -2.44 1.66
CA LYS A 47 -7.56 -1.32 1.95
C LYS A 47 -8.01 -1.31 3.40
N LYS A 48 -8.41 -2.46 3.92
CA LYS A 48 -8.84 -2.60 5.32
C LYS A 48 -7.72 -2.23 6.29
N ARG A 49 -6.51 -2.72 6.05
CA ARG A 49 -5.34 -2.40 6.87
C ARG A 49 -5.03 -0.91 6.84
N TRP A 50 -5.12 -0.30 5.67
CA TRP A 50 -4.91 1.14 5.52
C TRP A 50 -5.93 1.94 6.33
N GLU A 51 -7.20 1.57 6.25
CA GLU A 51 -8.26 2.22 7.01
C GLU A 51 -8.04 2.10 8.53
N GLU A 52 -7.57 0.95 8.99
CA GLU A 52 -7.28 0.71 10.40
C GLU A 52 -6.11 1.57 10.92
N ILE A 53 -5.02 1.63 10.18
CA ILE A 53 -3.84 2.39 10.64
C ILE A 53 -4.02 3.90 10.49
N THR A 54 -4.92 4.34 9.63
CA THR A 54 -5.20 5.77 9.43
C THR A 54 -6.45 6.25 10.16
N GLU A 55 -7.03 5.41 11.00
CA GLU A 55 -8.22 5.75 11.75
C GLU A 55 -7.98 7.00 12.61
N GLY A 56 -8.89 7.99 12.50
CA GLY A 56 -8.76 9.25 13.21
C GLY A 56 -7.76 10.24 12.61
N GLN A 57 -7.15 9.90 11.49
CA GLN A 57 -6.20 10.78 10.80
C GLN A 57 -6.78 11.29 9.49
N LYS A 58 -6.27 12.42 9.03
CA LYS A 58 -6.66 13.00 7.75
C LYS A 58 -5.86 12.33 6.64
N ALA A 59 -6.31 11.16 6.20
CA ALA A 59 -5.71 10.44 5.10
C ALA A 59 -6.72 10.23 4.00
N GLY A 60 -6.26 10.26 2.75
CA GLY A 60 -7.08 9.93 1.60
C GLY A 60 -7.15 8.42 1.39
N PRO A 61 -7.85 7.98 0.34
CA PRO A 61 -7.90 6.55 0.03
C PRO A 61 -6.53 6.04 -0.37
N LEU A 62 -6.26 4.78 -0.07
CA LEU A 62 -5.05 4.10 -0.55
C LEU A 62 -5.17 3.90 -2.05
N ARG A 63 -4.19 4.38 -2.81
CA ARG A 63 -4.11 4.21 -4.26
C ARG A 63 -2.85 3.47 -4.62
N MET A 64 -2.82 2.91 -5.82
CA MET A 64 -1.65 2.20 -6.32
C MET A 64 -1.38 2.47 -7.78
N VAL A 65 -0.10 2.34 -8.15
CA VAL A 65 0.36 2.40 -9.53
C VAL A 65 1.33 1.23 -9.72
N GLU A 66 1.19 0.48 -10.81
CA GLU A 66 2.11 -0.61 -11.12
C GLU A 66 3.44 -0.05 -11.65
N GLY A 67 4.54 -0.64 -11.21
CA GLY A 67 5.87 -0.28 -11.68
C GLY A 67 6.97 -1.01 -10.92
N ARG A 68 8.12 -1.11 -11.52
CA ARG A 68 9.33 -1.73 -10.96
C ARG A 68 9.10 -3.15 -10.41
N GLY A 69 8.35 -3.97 -11.15
CA GLY A 69 8.08 -5.34 -10.74
C GLY A 69 7.18 -5.45 -9.52
N GLY A 70 6.39 -4.45 -9.24
CA GLY A 70 5.48 -4.43 -8.11
C GLY A 70 4.49 -3.29 -8.19
N ILE A 71 4.10 -2.78 -7.04
CA ILE A 71 3.17 -1.67 -6.93
C ILE A 71 3.75 -0.56 -6.06
N PHE A 72 3.47 0.67 -6.47
CA PHE A 72 3.68 1.85 -5.62
C PHE A 72 2.35 2.15 -4.95
N LEU A 73 2.33 2.10 -3.63
CA LEU A 73 1.18 2.50 -2.84
C LEU A 73 1.35 3.96 -2.43
N HIS A 74 0.28 4.73 -2.49
CA HIS A 74 0.33 6.12 -2.08
C HIS A 74 -0.99 6.57 -1.46
N ASP A 75 -0.90 7.62 -0.64
CA ASP A 75 -2.06 8.28 -0.05
C ASP A 75 -2.68 9.18 -1.14
N GLY A 76 -3.93 8.89 -1.50
CA GLY A 76 -4.63 9.62 -2.56
C GLY A 76 -4.81 11.10 -2.28
N SER A 77 -4.78 11.53 -1.02
CA SER A 77 -4.88 12.95 -0.66
C SER A 77 -3.60 13.73 -0.95
N LYS A 78 -2.47 13.03 -1.11
CA LYS A 78 -1.15 13.62 -1.36
C LYS A 78 -0.73 13.52 -2.82
N SER A 79 -1.59 12.98 -3.66
CA SER A 79 -1.34 12.80 -5.08
C SER A 79 -1.71 14.08 -5.83
N ALA A 80 -0.81 14.54 -6.71
CA ALA A 80 -1.06 15.70 -7.56
C ALA A 80 -0.43 15.49 -8.93
N PRO A 81 -1.02 16.05 -10.01
CA PRO A 81 -0.38 16.01 -11.31
C PRO A 81 0.89 16.87 -11.31
N VAL A 82 1.85 16.48 -12.13
CA VAL A 82 3.04 17.31 -12.33
C VAL A 82 2.63 18.53 -13.14
N ASP A 83 2.87 19.70 -12.56
CA ASP A 83 2.51 20.98 -13.16
C ASP A 83 3.77 21.84 -13.22
N PRO A 84 4.17 22.36 -14.40
CA PRO A 84 5.36 23.20 -14.52
C PRO A 84 5.32 24.46 -13.67
N ASP A 85 4.13 24.94 -13.35
CA ASP A 85 3.93 26.16 -12.56
C ASP A 85 3.76 25.90 -11.07
N HIS A 86 3.85 24.64 -10.67
CA HIS A 86 3.62 24.23 -9.29
C HIS A 86 4.83 24.48 -8.39
#